data_91617364e7e1b9132e9ddfe9013d3e08
#
_entry.id   91617364e7e1b9132e9ddfe9013d3e08
#
_cell.length_a   1.000
_cell.length_b   1.000
_cell.length_c   1.000
_cell.angle_alpha   90.00
_cell.angle_beta   90.00
_cell.angle_gamma   90.00
#
_symmetry.space_group_name_H-M   'P 1'
#
loop_
_entity.id
_entity.type
_entity.pdbx_description
1 polymer ?
#
loop_
_entity_poly.entity_id
_entity_poly.type
_entity_poly.pdbx_seq_one_letter_code
_entity_poly.pdbx_strand_id
1 'polypeptide(L)'
;MVPVLNFGAEIWGATSFDEAEQLQLQAGKTLLGISRKTTNEAVRGELGWWTMRSQRDLRMLVFWARIIQMDDSRLVKIVYKLRRAKMKRVNDWCAQVKKTLISLKLEHVWQSECIGEMKAWKKLVKSRLQRREESDWKDLMVRKDKLRLYRTLKFDLRREEYLDSVIDSDQRSRHGIA
;
A
#
# COMPACT_ATOMS: atom_id res chain seq x y z
N MET A 1 8.48 -7.17 -9.87
CA MET A 1 8.43 -7.90 -8.56
C MET A 1 7.13 -7.65 -7.79
N VAL A 2 6.76 -6.40 -7.47
CA VAL A 2 5.52 -6.08 -6.70
C VAL A 2 4.22 -6.70 -7.27
N PRO A 3 3.98 -6.73 -8.61
CA PRO A 3 2.77 -7.36 -9.14
C PRO A 3 2.65 -8.85 -8.81
N VAL A 4 3.76 -9.58 -8.81
CA VAL A 4 3.80 -11.02 -8.52
C VAL A 4 3.50 -11.28 -7.04
N LEU A 5 4.14 -10.54 -6.14
CA LEU A 5 3.95 -10.67 -4.69
C LEU A 5 2.53 -10.28 -4.23
N ASN A 6 1.83 -9.48 -5.00
CA ASN A 6 0.46 -9.03 -4.70
C ASN A 6 -0.60 -9.72 -5.57
N PHE A 7 -0.27 -10.84 -6.25
CA PHE A 7 -1.27 -11.57 -7.01
C PHE A 7 -2.34 -12.16 -6.08
N GLY A 8 -3.61 -11.88 -6.37
CA GLY A 8 -4.74 -12.31 -5.52
C GLY A 8 -4.83 -11.66 -4.15
N ALA A 9 -3.99 -10.64 -3.86
CA ALA A 9 -3.93 -10.00 -2.54
C ALA A 9 -5.24 -9.33 -2.11
N GLU A 10 -6.14 -9.06 -3.03
CA GLU A 10 -7.50 -8.59 -2.75
C GLU A 10 -8.30 -9.57 -1.89
N ILE A 11 -7.96 -10.86 -1.92
CA ILE A 11 -8.63 -11.93 -1.16
C ILE A 11 -7.84 -12.29 0.09
N TRP A 12 -6.54 -12.58 -0.04
CA TRP A 12 -5.69 -13.05 1.06
C TRP A 12 -4.90 -11.96 1.77
N GLY A 13 -4.79 -10.77 1.19
CA GLY A 13 -3.92 -9.68 1.65
C GLY A 13 -4.25 -9.10 3.03
N ALA A 14 -5.31 -9.59 3.67
CA ALA A 14 -5.67 -9.26 5.05
C ALA A 14 -4.70 -9.86 6.09
N THR A 15 -3.98 -10.93 5.75
CA THR A 15 -2.98 -11.56 6.62
C THR A 15 -1.67 -10.78 6.59
N SER A 16 -0.93 -10.79 7.72
CA SER A 16 0.44 -10.26 7.75
C SER A 16 1.33 -11.11 6.83
N PHE A 17 2.20 -10.44 6.10
CA PHE A 17 3.16 -11.10 5.22
C PHE A 17 4.45 -10.28 5.28
N ASP A 18 5.17 -10.43 6.38
CA ASP A 18 6.36 -9.63 6.69
C ASP A 18 7.52 -9.94 5.75
N GLU A 19 7.58 -11.16 5.23
CA GLU A 19 8.56 -11.57 4.21
C GLU A 19 8.44 -10.75 2.93
N ALA A 20 7.22 -10.39 2.52
CA ALA A 20 7.03 -9.52 1.35
C ALA A 20 7.53 -8.09 1.59
N GLU A 21 7.35 -7.57 2.80
CA GLU A 21 7.92 -6.27 3.20
C GLU A 21 9.45 -6.32 3.17
N GLN A 22 10.05 -7.39 3.71
CA GLN A 22 11.50 -7.57 3.71
C GLN A 22 12.05 -7.69 2.29
N LEU A 23 11.41 -8.47 1.42
CA LEU A 23 11.81 -8.60 0.01
C LEU A 23 11.74 -7.26 -0.73
N GLN A 24 10.68 -6.48 -0.51
CA GLN A 24 10.56 -5.15 -1.10
C GLN A 24 11.71 -4.24 -0.66
N LEU A 25 12.02 -4.23 0.65
CA LEU A 25 13.08 -3.41 1.20
C LEU A 25 14.47 -3.86 0.74
N GLN A 26 14.71 -5.17 0.64
CA GLN A 26 15.94 -5.72 0.08
C GLN A 26 16.13 -5.30 -1.38
N ALA A 27 15.07 -5.42 -2.19
CA ALA A 27 15.10 -4.96 -3.57
C ALA A 27 15.38 -3.46 -3.66
N GLY A 28 14.77 -2.65 -2.78
CA GLY A 28 15.03 -1.21 -2.70
C GLY A 28 16.47 -0.88 -2.35
N LYS A 29 17.06 -1.57 -1.38
CA LYS A 29 18.47 -1.38 -1.01
C LYS A 29 19.43 -1.76 -2.15
N THR A 30 19.12 -2.83 -2.86
CA THR A 30 19.89 -3.24 -4.05
C THR A 30 19.77 -2.21 -5.17
N LEU A 31 18.55 -1.71 -5.43
CA LEU A 31 18.30 -0.72 -6.47
C LEU A 31 19.04 0.60 -6.20
N LEU A 32 19.12 1.02 -4.94
CA LEU A 32 19.84 2.23 -4.52
C LEU A 32 21.35 2.01 -4.36
N GLY A 33 21.86 0.78 -4.49
CA GLY A 33 23.28 0.47 -4.28
C GLY A 33 23.76 0.72 -2.84
N ILE A 34 22.87 0.69 -1.86
CA ILE A 34 23.17 1.03 -0.46
C ILE A 34 23.32 -0.19 0.45
N SER A 35 23.97 0.01 1.59
CA SER A 35 24.20 -1.05 2.57
C SER A 35 22.89 -1.69 3.06
N ARG A 36 22.91 -3.01 3.27
CA ARG A 36 21.81 -3.75 3.89
C ARG A 36 21.46 -3.25 5.31
N LYS A 37 22.41 -2.58 5.99
CA LYS A 37 22.23 -1.99 7.32
C LYS A 37 21.50 -0.64 7.28
N THR A 38 21.28 -0.05 6.09
CA THR A 38 20.52 1.19 5.95
C THR A 38 19.09 1.02 6.45
N THR A 39 18.59 2.04 7.15
CA THR A 39 17.25 2.02 7.73
C THR A 39 16.18 1.93 6.64
N ASN A 40 15.14 1.17 6.92
CA ASN A 40 14.06 0.91 5.96
C ASN A 40 13.27 2.19 5.60
N GLU A 41 13.17 3.12 6.56
CA GLU A 41 12.48 4.39 6.38
C GLU A 41 13.21 5.29 5.36
N ALA A 42 14.54 5.30 5.38
CA ALA A 42 15.32 6.02 4.37
C ALA A 42 15.11 5.41 2.97
N VAL A 43 15.18 4.08 2.86
CA VAL A 43 14.92 3.38 1.58
C VAL A 43 13.54 3.72 1.02
N ARG A 44 12.51 3.69 1.87
CA ARG A 44 11.15 4.01 1.45
C ARG A 44 11.01 5.48 1.08
N GLY A 45 11.65 6.37 1.82
CA GLY A 45 11.66 7.80 1.55
C GLY A 45 12.25 8.11 0.18
N GLU A 46 13.44 7.57 -0.14
CA GLU A 46 14.10 7.78 -1.44
C GLU A 46 13.27 7.27 -2.61
N LEU A 47 12.72 6.06 -2.49
CA LEU A 47 11.96 5.42 -3.56
C LEU A 47 10.48 5.86 -3.61
N GLY A 48 9.99 6.58 -2.61
CA GLY A 48 8.57 6.93 -2.48
C GLY A 48 7.67 5.69 -2.32
N TRP A 49 8.19 4.61 -1.74
CA TRP A 49 7.47 3.34 -1.69
C TRP A 49 6.57 3.24 -0.46
N TRP A 50 5.34 2.84 -0.75
CA TRP A 50 4.40 2.42 0.28
C TRP A 50 4.75 1.03 0.80
N THR A 51 4.29 0.72 2.01
CA THR A 51 4.33 -0.65 2.51
C THR A 51 3.56 -1.59 1.59
N MET A 52 3.98 -2.84 1.50
CA MET A 52 3.24 -3.89 0.80
C MET A 52 1.84 -4.05 1.40
N ARG A 53 1.72 -3.83 2.72
CA ARG A 53 0.43 -3.84 3.40
C ARG A 53 -0.53 -2.80 2.84
N SER A 54 -0.13 -1.54 2.72
CA SER A 54 -1.01 -0.50 2.18
C SER A 54 -1.35 -0.70 0.71
N GLN A 55 -0.45 -1.32 -0.06
CA GLN A 55 -0.76 -1.72 -1.44
C GLN A 55 -1.83 -2.83 -1.47
N ARG A 56 -1.77 -3.80 -0.54
CA ARG A 56 -2.79 -4.85 -0.40
C ARG A 56 -4.11 -4.28 0.12
N ASP A 57 -4.07 -3.37 1.10
CA ASP A 57 -5.26 -2.66 1.60
C ASP A 57 -6.00 -1.95 0.45
N LEU A 58 -5.27 -1.28 -0.44
CA LEU A 58 -5.86 -0.63 -1.61
C LEU A 58 -6.58 -1.63 -2.53
N ARG A 59 -5.92 -2.76 -2.83
CA ARG A 59 -6.51 -3.82 -3.68
C ARG A 59 -7.77 -4.41 -3.04
N MET A 60 -7.70 -4.73 -1.75
CA MET A 60 -8.82 -5.27 -0.97
C MET A 60 -10.02 -4.30 -0.97
N LEU A 61 -9.81 -3.00 -0.72
CA LEU A 61 -10.88 -2.02 -0.70
C LEU A 61 -11.47 -1.74 -2.08
N VAL A 62 -10.66 -1.81 -3.15
CA VAL A 62 -11.15 -1.71 -4.52
C VAL A 62 -11.96 -2.96 -4.91
N PHE A 63 -11.53 -4.14 -4.47
CA PHE A 63 -12.28 -5.38 -4.71
C PHE A 63 -13.59 -5.39 -3.94
N TRP A 64 -13.59 -5.01 -2.65
CA TRP A 64 -14.79 -4.84 -1.86
C TRP A 64 -15.79 -3.89 -2.54
N ALA A 65 -15.33 -2.76 -3.03
CA ALA A 65 -16.16 -1.80 -3.74
C ALA A 65 -16.83 -2.41 -4.99
N ARG A 66 -16.11 -3.26 -5.72
CA ARG A 66 -16.69 -4.00 -6.85
C ARG A 66 -17.77 -4.98 -6.38
N ILE A 67 -17.54 -5.69 -5.28
CA ILE A 67 -18.52 -6.65 -4.74
C ILE A 67 -19.81 -5.94 -4.36
N ILE A 68 -19.77 -4.82 -3.66
CA ILE A 68 -20.99 -4.11 -3.24
C ILE A 68 -21.79 -3.54 -4.42
N GLN A 69 -21.14 -3.27 -5.55
CA GLN A 69 -21.80 -2.81 -6.79
C GLN A 69 -22.27 -3.96 -7.70
N MET A 70 -21.90 -5.21 -7.40
CA MET A 70 -22.39 -6.36 -8.20
C MET A 70 -23.88 -6.57 -8.00
N ASP A 71 -24.49 -7.20 -9.01
CA ASP A 71 -25.86 -7.70 -8.90
C ASP A 71 -26.00 -8.73 -7.76
N ASP A 72 -27.14 -8.70 -7.09
CA ASP A 72 -27.42 -9.55 -5.94
C ASP A 72 -27.47 -11.06 -6.25
N SER A 73 -27.68 -11.44 -7.50
CA SER A 73 -27.64 -12.82 -7.98
C SER A 73 -26.23 -13.39 -8.11
N ARG A 74 -25.21 -12.54 -8.12
CA ARG A 74 -23.83 -12.98 -8.24
C ARG A 74 -23.39 -13.75 -7.00
N LEU A 75 -22.83 -14.94 -7.18
CA LEU A 75 -22.34 -15.80 -6.09
C LEU A 75 -21.40 -15.08 -5.11
N VAL A 76 -20.47 -14.26 -5.64
CA VAL A 76 -19.55 -13.48 -4.81
C VAL A 76 -20.30 -12.50 -3.89
N LYS A 77 -21.34 -11.85 -4.41
CA LYS A 77 -22.18 -10.94 -3.62
C LYS A 77 -22.97 -11.69 -2.55
N ILE A 78 -23.53 -12.86 -2.88
CA ILE A 78 -24.25 -13.71 -1.94
C ILE A 78 -23.34 -14.15 -0.81
N VAL A 79 -22.13 -14.66 -1.14
CA VAL A 79 -21.14 -15.09 -0.14
C VAL A 79 -20.72 -13.91 0.75
N TYR A 80 -20.50 -12.74 0.16
CA TYR A 80 -20.19 -11.52 0.92
C TYR A 80 -21.29 -11.17 1.94
N LYS A 81 -22.56 -11.14 1.52
CA LYS A 81 -23.71 -10.86 2.41
C LYS A 81 -23.78 -11.87 3.57
N LEU A 82 -23.61 -13.17 3.29
CA LEU A 82 -23.58 -14.21 4.30
C LEU A 82 -22.42 -14.05 5.30
N ARG A 83 -21.21 -13.73 4.78
CA ARG A 83 -20.04 -13.49 5.61
C ARG A 83 -20.20 -12.24 6.48
N ARG A 84 -20.70 -11.16 5.90
CA ARG A 84 -20.97 -9.92 6.64
C ARG A 84 -21.95 -10.13 7.79
N ALA A 85 -23.03 -10.89 7.58
CA ALA A 85 -24.02 -11.23 8.61
C ALA A 85 -23.46 -12.12 9.73
N LYS A 86 -22.51 -13.01 9.40
CA LYS A 86 -21.89 -13.97 10.34
C LYS A 86 -20.53 -13.52 10.86
N MET A 87 -20.18 -12.24 10.75
CA MET A 87 -18.85 -11.70 11.09
C MET A 87 -18.56 -11.84 12.59
N LYS A 88 -18.05 -13.01 13.00
CA LYS A 88 -17.67 -13.33 14.39
C LYS A 88 -16.16 -13.48 14.61
N ARG A 89 -15.36 -13.63 13.54
CA ARG A 89 -13.91 -13.88 13.64
C ARG A 89 -13.09 -12.62 13.31
N VAL A 90 -12.12 -12.33 14.17
CA VAL A 90 -11.22 -11.18 14.01
C VAL A 90 -10.41 -11.24 12.69
N ASN A 91 -10.17 -12.44 12.18
CA ASN A 91 -9.42 -12.69 10.94
C ASN A 91 -10.30 -12.92 9.70
N ASP A 92 -11.61 -12.60 9.77
CA ASP A 92 -12.47 -12.66 8.59
C ASP A 92 -12.12 -11.51 7.64
N TRP A 93 -12.15 -11.78 6.34
CA TRP A 93 -11.92 -10.78 5.29
C TRP A 93 -12.84 -9.56 5.44
N CYS A 94 -14.12 -9.76 5.73
CA CYS A 94 -15.06 -8.67 6.00
C CYS A 94 -14.66 -7.82 7.21
N ALA A 95 -14.17 -8.47 8.28
CA ALA A 95 -13.67 -7.78 9.46
C ALA A 95 -12.43 -6.94 9.15
N GLN A 96 -11.54 -7.42 8.29
CA GLN A 96 -10.35 -6.68 7.85
C GLN A 96 -10.73 -5.49 6.96
N VAL A 97 -11.68 -5.66 6.01
CA VAL A 97 -12.23 -4.55 5.23
C VAL A 97 -12.78 -3.47 6.16
N LYS A 98 -13.63 -3.85 7.12
CA LYS A 98 -14.19 -2.92 8.12
C LYS A 98 -13.09 -2.21 8.91
N LYS A 99 -12.12 -2.96 9.45
CA LYS A 99 -11.00 -2.42 10.22
C LYS A 99 -10.19 -1.41 9.40
N THR A 100 -9.90 -1.72 8.14
CA THR A 100 -9.17 -0.82 7.25
C THR A 100 -9.98 0.44 6.94
N LEU A 101 -11.28 0.33 6.67
CA LEU A 101 -12.16 1.49 6.47
C LEU A 101 -12.20 2.41 7.71
N ILE A 102 -12.31 1.83 8.92
CA ILE A 102 -12.25 2.59 10.17
C ILE A 102 -10.91 3.34 10.29
N SER A 103 -9.79 2.67 10.03
CA SER A 103 -8.45 3.29 10.10
C SER A 103 -8.28 4.45 9.11
N LEU A 104 -9.01 4.43 8.01
CA LEU A 104 -9.03 5.49 7.00
C LEU A 104 -10.11 6.57 7.25
N LYS A 105 -10.85 6.49 8.38
CA LYS A 105 -11.98 7.37 8.71
C LYS A 105 -13.11 7.30 7.65
N LEU A 106 -13.40 6.09 7.16
CA LEU A 106 -14.44 5.77 6.17
C LEU A 106 -15.47 4.76 6.72
N GLU A 107 -15.70 4.74 8.03
CA GLU A 107 -16.63 3.81 8.67
C GLU A 107 -18.07 3.98 8.16
N HIS A 108 -18.49 5.22 7.89
CA HIS A 108 -19.80 5.51 7.33
C HIS A 108 -20.04 4.80 6.00
N VAL A 109 -18.98 4.61 5.18
CA VAL A 109 -19.09 3.90 3.90
C VAL A 109 -19.31 2.40 4.11
N TRP A 110 -18.72 1.83 5.18
CA TRP A 110 -19.01 0.44 5.56
C TRP A 110 -20.47 0.23 5.93
N GLN A 111 -21.08 1.21 6.61
CA GLN A 111 -22.46 1.14 7.05
C GLN A 111 -23.46 1.29 5.89
N SER A 112 -23.23 2.30 5.06
CA SER A 112 -24.12 2.65 3.94
C SER A 112 -23.93 1.79 2.69
N GLU A 113 -22.76 1.16 2.52
CA GLU A 113 -22.32 0.50 1.28
C GLU A 113 -22.46 1.37 0.03
N CYS A 114 -22.43 2.69 0.21
CA CYS A 114 -22.53 3.65 -0.88
C CYS A 114 -21.17 4.27 -1.17
N ILE A 115 -20.58 3.97 -2.35
CA ILE A 115 -19.25 4.43 -2.75
C ILE A 115 -19.27 5.42 -3.93
N GLY A 116 -20.41 5.59 -4.57
CA GLY A 116 -20.51 6.41 -5.78
C GLY A 116 -19.74 5.82 -6.97
N GLU A 117 -19.10 6.69 -7.76
CA GLU A 117 -18.33 6.27 -8.93
C GLU A 117 -17.02 5.55 -8.53
N MET A 118 -16.69 4.43 -9.20
CA MET A 118 -15.49 3.63 -8.92
C MET A 118 -14.18 4.40 -9.06
N LYS A 119 -14.09 5.33 -10.01
CA LYS A 119 -12.87 6.17 -10.17
C LYS A 119 -12.69 7.11 -8.97
N ALA A 120 -13.77 7.75 -8.53
CA ALA A 120 -13.77 8.63 -7.38
C ALA A 120 -13.41 7.84 -6.10
N TRP A 121 -14.00 6.65 -5.93
CA TRP A 121 -13.66 5.74 -4.83
C TRP A 121 -12.17 5.39 -4.79
N LYS A 122 -11.60 4.92 -5.90
CA LYS A 122 -10.17 4.59 -5.98
C LYS A 122 -9.28 5.78 -5.60
N LYS A 123 -9.62 6.98 -6.10
CA LYS A 123 -8.88 8.21 -5.80
C LYS A 123 -8.96 8.55 -4.31
N LEU A 124 -10.16 8.44 -3.72
CA LEU A 124 -10.39 8.68 -2.28
C LEU A 124 -9.56 7.72 -1.42
N VAL A 125 -9.70 6.41 -1.65
CA VAL A 125 -8.97 5.39 -0.88
C VAL A 125 -7.46 5.57 -1.02
N LYS A 126 -6.96 5.78 -2.25
CA LYS A 126 -5.53 6.01 -2.50
C LYS A 126 -5.03 7.23 -1.72
N SER A 127 -5.76 8.33 -1.74
CA SER A 127 -5.40 9.56 -1.02
C SER A 127 -5.38 9.35 0.50
N ARG A 128 -6.34 8.60 1.05
CA ARG A 128 -6.40 8.28 2.48
C ARG A 128 -5.25 7.36 2.92
N LEU A 129 -4.96 6.33 2.12
CA LEU A 129 -3.82 5.44 2.35
C LEU A 129 -2.50 6.20 2.27
N GLN A 130 -2.33 7.09 1.29
CA GLN A 130 -1.13 7.90 1.16
C GLN A 130 -0.89 8.77 2.40
N ARG A 131 -1.92 9.44 2.90
CA ARG A 131 -1.82 10.25 4.12
C ARG A 131 -1.44 9.40 5.35
N ARG A 132 -2.03 8.20 5.48
CA ARG A 132 -1.67 7.25 6.54
C ARG A 132 -0.20 6.83 6.43
N GLU A 133 0.22 6.39 5.24
CA GLU A 133 1.61 5.99 4.99
C GLU A 133 2.62 7.09 5.29
N GLU A 134 2.31 8.31 4.88
CA GLU A 134 3.19 9.45 5.13
C GLU A 134 3.26 9.81 6.62
N SER A 135 2.13 9.75 7.33
CA SER A 135 2.10 9.97 8.78
C SER A 135 2.91 8.90 9.52
N ASP A 136 2.63 7.61 9.24
CA ASP A 136 3.31 6.48 9.87
C ASP A 136 4.82 6.50 9.59
N TRP A 137 5.21 6.85 8.37
CA TRP A 137 6.62 6.97 7.97
C TRP A 137 7.32 8.10 8.72
N LYS A 138 6.69 9.28 8.84
CA LYS A 138 7.23 10.42 9.63
C LYS A 138 7.41 10.04 11.10
N ASP A 139 6.42 9.39 11.70
CA ASP A 139 6.48 8.94 13.09
C ASP A 139 7.63 7.94 13.33
N LEU A 140 7.82 7.00 12.37
CA LEU A 140 8.94 6.06 12.43
C LEU A 140 10.30 6.73 12.29
N MET A 141 10.41 7.76 11.43
CA MET A 141 11.66 8.54 11.31
C MET A 141 11.99 9.31 12.58
N VAL A 142 10.97 9.86 13.27
CA VAL A 142 11.19 10.60 14.54
C VAL A 142 11.76 9.68 15.61
N ARG A 143 11.35 8.42 15.66
CA ARG A 143 11.82 7.44 16.66
C ARG A 143 13.26 6.95 16.44
N LYS A 144 13.90 7.31 15.34
CA LYS A 144 15.24 6.82 14.96
C LYS A 144 16.26 7.97 14.92
N ASP A 145 17.10 8.10 15.93
CA ASP A 145 18.12 9.16 16.03
C ASP A 145 19.06 9.18 14.81
N LYS A 146 19.37 8.01 14.26
CA LYS A 146 20.20 7.88 13.02
C LYS A 146 19.63 8.64 11.83
N LEU A 147 18.32 8.95 11.83
CA LEU A 147 17.64 9.67 10.76
C LEU A 147 17.49 11.17 11.05
N ARG A 148 18.14 11.72 12.10
CA ARG A 148 18.02 13.13 12.48
C ARG A 148 18.33 14.08 11.32
N LEU A 149 19.45 13.90 10.64
CA LEU A 149 19.83 14.72 9.48
C LEU A 149 18.95 14.44 8.27
N TYR A 150 18.60 13.16 8.03
CA TYR A 150 17.74 12.79 6.93
C TYR A 150 16.35 13.47 7.02
N ARG A 151 15.79 13.60 8.22
CA ARG A 151 14.51 14.30 8.45
C ARG A 151 14.54 15.80 8.11
N THR A 152 15.69 16.43 8.15
CA THR A 152 15.83 17.86 7.78
C THR A 152 15.87 18.07 6.28
N LEU A 153 16.14 17.02 5.51
CA LEU A 153 16.23 17.05 4.06
C LEU A 153 15.00 16.45 3.37
N LYS A 154 14.42 15.43 3.98
CA LYS A 154 13.31 14.67 3.38
C LYS A 154 11.99 14.87 4.15
N PHE A 155 11.04 15.58 3.54
CA PHE A 155 9.79 16.03 4.19
C PHE A 155 8.56 15.20 3.80
N ASP A 156 8.60 14.49 2.68
CA ASP A 156 7.48 13.73 2.16
C ASP A 156 7.89 12.32 1.68
N LEU A 157 6.90 11.44 1.55
CA LEU A 157 7.10 10.07 1.05
C LEU A 157 6.87 10.06 -0.47
N ARG A 158 7.75 10.77 -1.21
CA ARG A 158 7.77 10.77 -2.67
C ARG A 158 9.12 10.29 -3.17
N ARG A 159 9.12 9.74 -4.37
CA ARG A 159 10.36 9.37 -5.05
C ARG A 159 11.20 10.62 -5.31
N GLU A 160 12.50 10.53 -5.07
CA GLU A 160 13.46 11.60 -5.35
C GLU A 160 13.72 11.73 -6.84
N GLU A 161 13.77 12.99 -7.32
CA GLU A 161 13.94 13.32 -8.75
C GLU A 161 15.30 12.88 -9.30
N TYR A 162 16.35 12.89 -8.47
CA TYR A 162 17.68 12.46 -8.91
C TYR A 162 17.71 10.98 -9.35
N LEU A 163 16.79 10.15 -8.86
CA LEU A 163 16.69 8.74 -9.27
C LEU A 163 16.22 8.59 -10.72
N ASP A 164 15.50 9.56 -11.26
CA ASP A 164 15.06 9.54 -12.66
C ASP A 164 16.26 9.80 -13.58
N SER A 165 17.13 10.75 -13.23
CA SER A 165 18.35 11.05 -14.00
C SER A 165 19.35 9.88 -14.00
N VAL A 166 19.47 9.14 -12.89
CA VAL A 166 20.35 7.96 -12.79
C VAL A 166 19.84 6.82 -13.67
N ILE A 167 18.53 6.59 -13.71
CA ILE A 167 17.94 5.52 -14.55
C ILE A 167 18.10 5.85 -16.03
N ASP A 168 17.88 7.09 -16.43
CA ASP A 168 18.08 7.53 -17.82
C ASP A 168 19.53 7.40 -18.28
N SER A 169 20.50 7.69 -17.41
CA SER A 169 21.92 7.53 -17.72
C SER A 169 22.32 6.05 -17.85
N ASP A 170 21.81 5.16 -17.00
CA ASP A 170 22.07 3.72 -17.08
C ASP A 170 21.41 3.08 -18.32
N GLN A 171 20.23 3.53 -18.71
CA GLN A 171 19.58 3.09 -19.95
C GLN A 171 20.37 3.54 -21.19
N ARG A 172 20.87 4.77 -21.22
CA ARG A 172 21.74 5.25 -22.32
C ARG A 172 23.05 4.46 -22.40
N SER A 173 23.64 4.14 -21.26
CA SER A 173 24.86 3.34 -21.17
C SER A 173 24.68 1.89 -21.67
N ARG A 174 23.52 1.29 -21.42
CA ARG A 174 23.19 -0.09 -21.83
C ARG A 174 22.78 -0.19 -23.30
N HIS A 175 22.29 0.86 -23.91
CA HIS A 175 21.86 0.85 -25.33
C HIS A 175 22.95 1.34 -26.26
N GLY A 176 24.20 1.53 -25.73
CA GLY A 176 25.47 1.61 -26.48
C GLY A 176 25.36 2.30 -27.84
N ILE A 177 24.84 3.53 -27.89
CA ILE A 177 24.91 4.32 -29.11
C ILE A 177 26.02 5.34 -28.90
N ALA A 178 27.17 5.00 -29.46
CA ALA A 178 28.21 5.96 -29.79
C ALA A 178 27.67 6.95 -30.82
#